data_5d11f176da90d933473798096d5fd260
#
_entry.id   5d11f176da90d933473798096d5fd260
#
_cell.length_a   1.000
_cell.length_b   1.000
_cell.length_c   1.000
_cell.angle_alpha   90.00
_cell.angle_beta   90.00
_cell.angle_gamma   90.00
#
_symmetry.space_group_name_H-M   'P 1'
#
loop_
_entity.id
_entity.type
_entity.pdbx_description
1 polymer ?
#
loop_
_entity_poly.entity_id
_entity_poly.type
_entity_poly.pdbx_seq_one_letter_code
_entity_poly.pdbx_strand_id
1 'polypeptide(L)'
;MPAYDGWYARNMYDVNSHVYKHHVETYGPVTEFGFKDFIPMFKAEKFDPQAWARLFKEAGARYVVPVAEHHDGFALYNSTFNPWNSVKIGPKRDIVKELRAAILAEGLHFGLSSHRAENCWFFSEGMKIPSDVQDTTITLYGERIQEPDGPTLSREVVHQDGSNEHSRRDWLTHMYEIIDQYQPELLYFDWTVGKEPFQETFYKFMAYYYNNAIDWNKGVVVNTKFGYGDNIQVFDIERGKSDQIRPYPWQTDTSIGKVFWFHHKDESDLKSVNHLIDDLVDIVSKNGNLLLNVGPRADGTIPESQQKVLREIGHWLQVNGEAIYETRPWIKSGEGPNKGTAGYMTDSEQSVYTSKDIRFTTRKDILYATVLSWTDGFVTIESLSEDVKPVHSVSMLGCDEQ
;
A
#
# COMPACT_ATOMS: atom_id res chain seq x y z
N MET A 1 12.22 12.19 -6.99
CA MET A 1 11.27 13.23 -7.45
C MET A 1 11.25 14.36 -6.44
N PRO A 2 10.94 15.61 -6.85
CA PRO A 2 10.68 16.67 -5.90
C PRO A 2 9.56 16.33 -4.93
N ALA A 3 9.71 16.66 -3.65
CA ALA A 3 8.70 16.45 -2.61
C ALA A 3 7.57 17.50 -2.73
N TYR A 4 6.98 17.61 -3.91
CA TYR A 4 6.01 18.64 -4.28
C TYR A 4 4.64 18.06 -4.59
N ASP A 5 4.59 16.93 -5.30
CA ASP A 5 3.36 16.25 -5.70
C ASP A 5 3.65 14.78 -5.97
N GLY A 6 2.75 13.87 -5.63
CA GLY A 6 2.95 12.42 -5.77
C GLY A 6 2.98 11.93 -7.20
N TRP A 7 2.26 12.61 -8.07
CA TRP A 7 2.25 12.34 -9.50
C TRP A 7 3.09 13.36 -10.28
N TYR A 8 4.12 13.90 -9.64
CA TYR A 8 5.00 14.90 -10.25
C TYR A 8 5.48 14.47 -11.64
N ALA A 9 5.91 13.22 -11.80
CA ALA A 9 6.39 12.66 -13.06
C ALA A 9 5.37 12.79 -14.21
N ARG A 10 4.07 12.68 -13.91
CA ARG A 10 2.98 12.86 -14.88
C ARG A 10 2.59 14.34 -15.00
N ASN A 11 2.34 14.98 -13.85
CA ASN A 11 1.76 16.30 -13.78
C ASN A 11 2.71 17.41 -14.28
N MET A 12 4.03 17.14 -14.34
CA MET A 12 5.00 18.03 -14.96
C MET A 12 4.83 18.19 -16.48
N TYR A 13 4.02 17.35 -17.12
CA TYR A 13 3.66 17.43 -18.53
C TYR A 13 2.25 17.97 -18.79
N ASP A 14 1.43 18.17 -17.76
CA ASP A 14 0.12 18.78 -17.89
C ASP A 14 0.20 20.31 -17.73
N VAL A 15 0.06 21.04 -18.83
CA VAL A 15 0.16 22.52 -18.86
C VAL A 15 -0.83 23.24 -17.94
N ASN A 16 -1.93 22.59 -17.57
CA ASN A 16 -2.93 23.14 -16.64
C ASN A 16 -2.56 22.88 -15.18
N SER A 17 -1.61 22.00 -14.92
CA SER A 17 -1.18 21.64 -13.57
C SER A 17 -0.31 22.73 -12.95
N HIS A 18 -0.47 22.93 -11.64
CA HIS A 18 0.46 23.75 -10.85
C HIS A 18 1.88 23.15 -10.83
N VAL A 19 1.99 21.82 -11.00
CA VAL A 19 3.26 21.10 -11.09
C VAL A 19 4.04 21.46 -12.35
N TYR A 20 3.36 21.58 -13.50
CA TYR A 20 4.00 22.03 -14.75
C TYR A 20 4.61 23.41 -14.60
N LYS A 21 3.84 24.37 -14.02
CA LYS A 21 4.33 25.73 -13.79
C LYS A 21 5.56 25.72 -12.90
N HIS A 22 5.48 25.03 -11.77
CA HIS A 22 6.61 24.87 -10.85
C HIS A 22 7.81 24.24 -11.52
N HIS A 23 7.58 23.22 -12.35
CA HIS A 23 8.67 22.52 -13.06
C HIS A 23 9.40 23.45 -14.00
N VAL A 24 8.66 24.17 -14.87
CA VAL A 24 9.25 25.10 -15.84
C VAL A 24 10.01 26.24 -15.15
N GLU A 25 9.48 26.77 -14.05
CA GLU A 25 10.14 27.82 -13.27
C GLU A 25 11.41 27.35 -12.57
N THR A 26 11.45 26.06 -12.15
CA THR A 26 12.56 25.54 -11.33
C THR A 26 13.63 24.84 -12.14
N TYR A 27 13.24 24.06 -13.16
CA TYR A 27 14.11 23.16 -13.90
C TYR A 27 14.20 23.51 -15.39
N GLY A 28 13.36 24.40 -15.90
CA GLY A 28 13.27 24.73 -17.32
C GLY A 28 12.22 23.93 -18.06
N PRO A 29 12.12 24.12 -19.40
CA PRO A 29 11.09 23.49 -20.22
C PRO A 29 11.25 21.97 -20.27
N VAL A 30 10.14 21.24 -20.33
CA VAL A 30 10.12 19.76 -20.39
C VAL A 30 10.73 19.17 -21.67
N THR A 31 11.09 20.00 -22.63
CA THR A 31 11.91 19.62 -23.80
C THR A 31 13.41 19.53 -23.49
N GLU A 32 13.87 20.22 -22.43
CA GLU A 32 15.28 20.29 -22.02
C GLU A 32 15.53 19.48 -20.74
N PHE A 33 14.58 19.50 -19.81
CA PHE A 33 14.65 18.76 -18.57
C PHE A 33 13.35 18.01 -18.34
N GLY A 34 13.31 16.74 -18.72
CA GLY A 34 12.16 15.84 -18.53
C GLY A 34 12.29 14.96 -17.29
N PHE A 35 11.31 14.06 -17.10
CA PHE A 35 11.33 13.15 -15.93
C PHE A 35 12.58 12.25 -15.91
N LYS A 36 13.03 11.75 -17.06
CA LYS A 36 14.25 10.94 -17.18
C LYS A 36 15.48 11.59 -16.55
N ASP A 37 15.54 12.93 -16.52
CA ASP A 37 16.68 13.69 -16.02
C ASP A 37 16.75 13.72 -14.48
N PHE A 38 15.64 13.46 -13.78
CA PHE A 38 15.64 13.25 -12.34
C PHE A 38 16.23 11.90 -11.92
N ILE A 39 16.16 10.89 -12.77
CA ILE A 39 16.58 9.52 -12.40
C ILE A 39 18.06 9.45 -12.00
N PRO A 40 19.01 10.05 -12.72
CA PRO A 40 20.41 10.09 -12.30
C PRO A 40 20.66 10.86 -10.99
N MET A 41 19.73 11.73 -10.59
CA MET A 41 19.81 12.52 -9.35
C MET A 41 19.35 11.72 -8.13
N PHE A 42 18.57 10.66 -8.30
CA PHE A 42 18.19 9.75 -7.23
C PHE A 42 19.39 8.89 -6.84
N LYS A 43 19.93 9.07 -5.64
CA LYS A 43 21.17 8.41 -5.19
C LYS A 43 20.95 7.42 -4.06
N ALA A 44 19.94 7.62 -3.22
CA ALA A 44 19.66 6.82 -2.04
C ALA A 44 20.92 6.60 -1.15
N GLU A 45 21.76 7.64 -1.01
CA GLU A 45 23.08 7.55 -0.40
C GLU A 45 23.06 7.21 1.09
N LYS A 46 21.91 7.42 1.74
CA LYS A 46 21.68 7.08 3.16
C LYS A 46 20.76 5.88 3.34
N PHE A 47 20.47 5.16 2.25
CA PHE A 47 19.60 4.00 2.32
C PHE A 47 20.26 2.87 3.11
N ASP A 48 19.64 2.52 4.24
CA ASP A 48 20.01 1.40 5.12
C ASP A 48 18.82 0.44 5.23
N PRO A 49 18.82 -0.66 4.46
CA PRO A 49 17.72 -1.62 4.44
C PRO A 49 17.55 -2.34 5.78
N GLN A 50 18.63 -2.52 6.55
CA GLN A 50 18.58 -3.15 7.87
C GLN A 50 17.89 -2.21 8.88
N ALA A 51 18.20 -0.91 8.84
CA ALA A 51 17.51 0.07 9.67
C ALA A 51 16.02 0.16 9.34
N TRP A 52 15.65 0.10 8.06
CA TRP A 52 14.25 0.07 7.65
C TRP A 52 13.53 -1.18 8.19
N ALA A 53 14.11 -2.37 7.99
CA ALA A 53 13.50 -3.62 8.43
C ALA A 53 13.31 -3.67 9.95
N ARG A 54 14.32 -3.21 10.73
CA ARG A 54 14.19 -3.07 12.19
C ARG A 54 13.08 -2.11 12.60
N LEU A 55 12.99 -0.94 11.95
CA LEU A 55 11.92 0.03 12.23
C LEU A 55 10.53 -0.57 11.97
N PHE A 56 10.35 -1.30 10.88
CA PHE A 56 9.07 -1.94 10.57
C PHE A 56 8.73 -3.05 11.58
N LYS A 57 9.71 -3.81 12.02
CA LYS A 57 9.53 -4.78 13.10
C LYS A 57 9.18 -4.12 14.43
N GLU A 58 9.87 -3.04 14.79
CA GLU A 58 9.57 -2.22 15.97
C GLU A 58 8.14 -1.66 15.92
N ALA A 59 7.66 -1.27 14.73
CA ALA A 59 6.29 -0.84 14.50
C ALA A 59 5.25 -1.96 14.63
N GLY A 60 5.67 -3.23 14.79
CA GLY A 60 4.79 -4.39 14.90
C GLY A 60 4.33 -4.96 13.57
N ALA A 61 4.93 -4.56 12.44
CA ALA A 61 4.60 -5.14 11.14
C ALA A 61 4.86 -6.65 11.11
N ARG A 62 4.07 -7.37 10.31
CA ARG A 62 4.24 -8.80 10.04
C ARG A 62 4.69 -9.05 8.62
N TYR A 63 4.36 -8.15 7.72
CA TYR A 63 4.78 -8.19 6.31
C TYR A 63 5.19 -6.80 5.84
N VAL A 64 6.07 -6.75 4.85
CA VAL A 64 6.57 -5.52 4.25
C VAL A 64 6.50 -5.66 2.74
N VAL A 65 5.96 -4.64 2.06
CA VAL A 65 5.71 -4.65 0.62
C VAL A 65 6.42 -3.45 -0.03
N PRO A 66 7.73 -3.58 -0.34
CA PRO A 66 8.41 -2.56 -1.14
C PRO A 66 7.79 -2.41 -2.53
N VAL A 67 7.84 -1.19 -3.07
CA VAL A 67 7.50 -0.94 -4.47
C VAL A 67 8.63 -1.46 -5.35
N ALA A 68 8.34 -2.41 -6.26
CA ALA A 68 9.30 -2.88 -7.25
C ALA A 68 9.43 -1.87 -8.41
N GLU A 69 8.29 -1.39 -8.89
CA GLU A 69 8.18 -0.39 -9.95
C GLU A 69 6.85 0.34 -9.84
N HIS A 70 6.87 1.67 -9.95
CA HIS A 70 5.66 2.49 -9.96
C HIS A 70 5.24 2.85 -11.40
N HIS A 71 4.18 3.65 -11.57
CA HIS A 71 3.66 4.11 -12.87
C HIS A 71 4.73 4.79 -13.74
N ASP A 72 5.75 5.38 -13.12
CA ASP A 72 6.82 6.10 -13.79
C ASP A 72 7.82 5.22 -14.57
N GLY A 73 7.70 3.89 -14.44
CA GLY A 73 8.50 2.94 -15.19
C GLY A 73 9.95 2.76 -14.73
N PHE A 74 10.34 3.37 -13.60
CA PHE A 74 11.67 3.17 -13.02
C PHE A 74 11.68 2.00 -12.04
N ALA A 75 12.38 0.92 -12.41
CA ALA A 75 12.46 -0.28 -11.59
C ALA A 75 13.47 -0.12 -10.44
N LEU A 76 13.06 -0.44 -9.20
CA LEU A 76 13.95 -0.44 -8.03
C LEU A 76 14.71 -1.77 -7.84
N TYR A 77 14.72 -2.61 -8.86
CA TYR A 77 15.36 -3.93 -8.88
C TYR A 77 16.21 -4.11 -10.15
N ASN A 78 17.02 -5.17 -10.19
CA ASN A 78 17.88 -5.49 -11.32
C ASN A 78 17.08 -6.12 -12.47
N SER A 79 16.38 -5.31 -13.25
CA SER A 79 15.68 -5.80 -14.42
C SER A 79 16.61 -6.03 -15.61
N THR A 80 16.43 -7.18 -16.27
CA THR A 80 17.11 -7.50 -17.55
C THR A 80 16.37 -6.90 -18.74
N PHE A 81 15.06 -6.69 -18.61
CA PHE A 81 14.20 -6.18 -19.66
C PHE A 81 14.06 -4.65 -19.65
N ASN A 82 14.10 -4.04 -18.46
CA ASN A 82 13.99 -2.60 -18.30
C ASN A 82 15.38 -1.96 -18.10
N PRO A 83 15.91 -1.16 -19.05
CA PRO A 83 17.18 -0.46 -18.87
C PRO A 83 17.10 0.66 -17.82
N TRP A 84 15.88 1.14 -17.51
CA TRP A 84 15.64 2.18 -16.53
C TRP A 84 15.44 1.56 -15.13
N ASN A 85 16.54 1.15 -14.51
CA ASN A 85 16.49 0.52 -13.20
C ASN A 85 17.60 1.02 -12.27
N SER A 86 17.38 0.83 -10.96
CA SER A 86 18.22 1.34 -9.88
C SER A 86 19.64 0.77 -9.86
N VAL A 87 19.89 -0.36 -10.52
CA VAL A 87 21.25 -0.95 -10.65
C VAL A 87 22.05 -0.25 -11.76
N LYS A 88 21.39 0.10 -12.86
CA LYS A 88 22.03 0.72 -14.02
C LYS A 88 22.13 2.24 -13.90
N ILE A 89 21.14 2.90 -13.25
CA ILE A 89 21.07 4.36 -13.17
C ILE A 89 20.76 4.76 -11.70
N GLY A 90 21.14 5.96 -11.32
CA GLY A 90 20.83 6.51 -10.00
C GLY A 90 21.61 5.85 -8.87
N PRO A 91 20.98 5.07 -7.97
CA PRO A 91 21.61 4.51 -6.77
C PRO A 91 22.72 3.50 -7.05
N LYS A 92 22.71 2.84 -8.20
CA LYS A 92 23.63 1.74 -8.56
C LYS A 92 23.52 0.56 -7.59
N ARG A 93 22.31 0.29 -7.12
CA ARG A 93 21.98 -0.75 -6.14
C ARG A 93 20.68 -1.46 -6.51
N ASP A 94 20.58 -2.74 -6.17
CA ASP A 94 19.33 -3.48 -6.22
C ASP A 94 18.57 -3.28 -4.89
N ILE A 95 17.75 -2.23 -4.85
CA ILE A 95 17.01 -1.81 -3.65
C ILE A 95 16.08 -2.92 -3.15
N VAL A 96 15.38 -3.59 -4.09
CA VAL A 96 14.45 -4.69 -3.77
C VAL A 96 15.19 -5.87 -3.16
N LYS A 97 16.32 -6.29 -3.74
CA LYS A 97 17.12 -7.40 -3.23
C LYS A 97 17.65 -7.13 -1.82
N GLU A 98 18.13 -5.92 -1.58
CA GLU A 98 18.66 -5.51 -0.29
C GLU A 98 17.56 -5.45 0.78
N LEU A 99 16.40 -4.88 0.46
CA LEU A 99 15.24 -4.88 1.36
C LEU A 99 14.74 -6.29 1.64
N ARG A 100 14.62 -7.15 0.61
CA ARG A 100 14.24 -8.55 0.81
C ARG A 100 15.13 -9.25 1.82
N ALA A 101 16.45 -9.12 1.68
CA ALA A 101 17.40 -9.74 2.60
C ALA A 101 17.22 -9.24 4.03
N ALA A 102 17.06 -7.93 4.22
CA ALA A 102 16.87 -7.31 5.54
C ALA A 102 15.54 -7.68 6.19
N ILE A 103 14.44 -7.66 5.41
CA ILE A 103 13.09 -8.01 5.86
C ILE A 103 13.05 -9.46 6.36
N LEU A 104 13.58 -10.39 5.58
CA LEU A 104 13.62 -11.80 5.94
C LEU A 104 14.54 -12.05 7.17
N ALA A 105 15.65 -11.33 7.30
CA ALA A 105 16.55 -11.42 8.45
C ALA A 105 15.87 -11.01 9.77
N GLU A 106 14.89 -10.07 9.70
CA GLU A 106 14.07 -9.67 10.84
C GLU A 106 12.89 -10.63 11.12
N GLY A 107 12.72 -11.68 10.32
CA GLY A 107 11.61 -12.64 10.44
C GLY A 107 10.26 -12.09 9.97
N LEU A 108 10.29 -11.10 9.10
CA LEU A 108 9.09 -10.52 8.47
C LEU A 108 8.82 -11.19 7.13
N HIS A 109 7.54 -11.24 6.73
CA HIS A 109 7.16 -11.71 5.41
C HIS A 109 7.46 -10.64 4.35
N PHE A 110 7.99 -11.08 3.22
CA PHE A 110 8.38 -10.20 2.12
C PHE A 110 7.35 -10.26 0.98
N GLY A 111 6.76 -9.11 0.65
CA GLY A 111 5.96 -8.89 -0.54
C GLY A 111 6.60 -7.89 -1.49
N LEU A 112 5.95 -7.64 -2.62
CA LEU A 112 6.29 -6.57 -3.57
C LEU A 112 5.02 -5.96 -4.14
N SER A 113 5.06 -4.68 -4.49
CA SER A 113 4.02 -4.05 -5.30
C SER A 113 4.54 -3.70 -6.69
N SER A 114 3.65 -3.82 -7.67
CA SER A 114 3.92 -3.38 -9.04
C SER A 114 2.76 -2.52 -9.54
N HIS A 115 3.09 -1.31 -9.98
CA HIS A 115 2.17 -0.34 -10.57
C HIS A 115 2.49 -0.12 -12.06
N ARG A 116 3.29 -1.02 -12.66
CA ARG A 116 3.72 -0.93 -14.07
C ARG A 116 2.56 -0.98 -15.06
N ALA A 117 1.43 -1.59 -14.71
CA ALA A 117 0.29 -1.68 -15.60
C ALA A 117 -0.20 -0.31 -16.10
N GLU A 118 -0.05 0.73 -15.28
CA GLU A 118 -0.42 2.11 -15.57
C GLU A 118 0.64 2.85 -16.40
N ASN A 119 1.86 2.36 -16.49
CA ASN A 119 2.94 3.02 -17.24
C ASN A 119 2.58 3.24 -18.71
N CYS A 120 1.74 2.39 -19.30
CA CYS A 120 1.35 2.48 -20.70
C CYS A 120 0.65 3.81 -21.08
N TRP A 121 -0.02 4.47 -20.12
CA TRP A 121 -0.71 5.74 -20.32
C TRP A 121 -0.20 6.89 -19.43
N PHE A 122 0.61 6.60 -18.42
CA PHE A 122 0.99 7.56 -17.39
C PHE A 122 1.63 8.85 -17.93
N PHE A 123 2.37 8.77 -19.02
CA PHE A 123 3.02 9.90 -19.66
C PHE A 123 2.26 10.47 -20.87
N SER A 124 0.99 10.11 -21.06
CA SER A 124 0.18 10.53 -22.23
C SER A 124 0.08 12.05 -22.39
N GLU A 125 0.09 12.83 -21.29
CA GLU A 125 0.05 14.29 -21.33
C GLU A 125 1.28 14.89 -22.05
N GLY A 126 2.43 14.27 -21.92
CA GLY A 126 3.66 14.69 -22.62
C GLY A 126 3.58 14.55 -24.14
N MET A 127 2.68 13.71 -24.66
CA MET A 127 2.45 13.59 -26.10
C MET A 127 1.66 14.77 -26.69
N LYS A 128 0.94 15.52 -25.85
CA LYS A 128 0.07 16.62 -26.27
C LYS A 128 0.84 17.94 -26.44
N ILE A 129 2.08 18.01 -25.96
CA ILE A 129 2.93 19.19 -25.97
C ILE A 129 4.34 18.85 -26.47
N PRO A 130 5.14 19.81 -26.95
CA PRO A 130 6.56 19.58 -27.16
C PRO A 130 7.24 19.14 -25.86
N SER A 131 7.78 17.93 -25.83
CA SER A 131 8.43 17.34 -24.66
C SER A 131 9.36 16.20 -25.04
N ASP A 132 10.20 15.75 -24.13
CA ASP A 132 11.06 14.58 -24.29
C ASP A 132 10.27 13.26 -24.33
N VAL A 133 9.00 13.24 -23.88
CA VAL A 133 8.11 12.07 -24.00
C VAL A 133 7.83 11.70 -25.45
N GLN A 134 7.95 12.65 -26.41
CA GLN A 134 7.74 12.39 -27.84
C GLN A 134 8.90 11.58 -28.46
N ASP A 135 10.05 11.50 -27.80
CA ASP A 135 11.15 10.64 -28.22
C ASP A 135 10.84 9.17 -27.89
N THR A 136 10.41 8.42 -28.89
CA THR A 136 10.04 7.00 -28.76
C THR A 136 11.22 6.08 -28.46
N THR A 137 12.45 6.54 -28.53
CA THR A 137 13.63 5.75 -28.14
C THR A 137 13.79 5.67 -26.62
N ILE A 138 13.11 6.55 -25.85
CA ILE A 138 13.12 6.57 -24.40
C ILE A 138 12.02 5.61 -23.87
N THR A 139 12.39 4.37 -23.62
CA THR A 139 11.46 3.31 -23.20
C THR A 139 10.87 3.50 -21.80
N LEU A 140 11.43 4.40 -20.98
CA LEU A 140 10.92 4.76 -19.64
C LEU A 140 9.44 5.16 -19.67
N TYR A 141 9.04 5.88 -20.72
CA TYR A 141 7.72 6.49 -20.84
C TYR A 141 6.61 5.52 -21.33
N GLY A 142 6.89 4.24 -21.41
CA GLY A 142 5.95 3.22 -21.83
C GLY A 142 5.38 3.44 -23.23
N GLU A 143 4.16 2.98 -23.46
CA GLU A 143 3.47 3.04 -24.78
C GLU A 143 2.86 4.40 -25.09
N ARG A 144 2.75 5.30 -24.13
CA ARG A 144 2.16 6.65 -24.30
C ARG A 144 0.73 6.64 -24.83
N ILE A 145 -0.03 5.60 -24.49
CA ILE A 145 -1.42 5.47 -24.89
C ILE A 145 -2.23 6.57 -24.22
N GLN A 146 -3.30 7.02 -24.88
CA GLN A 146 -4.21 7.98 -24.25
C GLN A 146 -4.78 7.39 -22.95
N GLU A 147 -4.78 8.22 -21.91
CA GLU A 147 -5.42 7.84 -20.63
C GLU A 147 -6.88 7.49 -20.86
N PRO A 148 -7.37 6.39 -20.31
CA PRO A 148 -8.79 6.03 -20.42
C PRO A 148 -9.68 7.13 -19.84
N ASP A 149 -10.73 7.51 -20.57
CA ASP A 149 -11.69 8.48 -20.08
C ASP A 149 -12.47 7.94 -18.87
N GLY A 150 -12.56 8.74 -17.82
CA GLY A 150 -13.43 8.51 -16.67
C GLY A 150 -12.70 8.28 -15.35
N PRO A 151 -13.36 8.57 -14.22
CA PRO A 151 -12.77 8.37 -12.90
C PRO A 151 -12.55 6.88 -12.66
N THR A 152 -11.34 6.52 -12.34
CA THR A 152 -10.88 5.18 -11.96
C THR A 152 -11.58 4.63 -10.70
N LEU A 153 -12.45 5.40 -10.08
CA LEU A 153 -13.00 5.16 -8.75
C LEU A 153 -14.37 4.48 -8.72
N SER A 154 -15.07 4.26 -9.83
CA SER A 154 -16.37 3.57 -9.79
C SER A 154 -16.26 2.12 -10.23
N ARG A 155 -16.72 1.21 -9.38
CA ARG A 155 -16.84 -0.24 -9.63
C ARG A 155 -17.67 -0.58 -10.90
N GLU A 156 -18.50 0.36 -11.34
CA GLU A 156 -19.45 0.16 -12.44
C GLU A 156 -18.85 0.50 -13.80
N VAL A 157 -17.71 1.16 -13.80
CA VAL A 157 -17.02 1.53 -15.04
C VAL A 157 -15.93 0.48 -15.31
N VAL A 158 -16.35 -0.71 -15.72
CA VAL A 158 -15.49 -1.71 -16.37
C VAL A 158 -15.12 -1.16 -17.75
N HIS A 159 -14.27 -0.14 -17.80
CA HIS A 159 -13.92 0.48 -19.06
C HIS A 159 -12.48 0.20 -19.40
N GLN A 160 -12.26 0.16 -20.67
CA GLN A 160 -11.01 -0.05 -21.35
C GLN A 160 -9.84 0.46 -20.51
N ASP A 161 -8.93 -0.44 -20.17
CA ASP A 161 -7.76 -0.13 -19.33
C ASP A 161 -6.69 0.70 -20.07
N GLY A 162 -6.97 1.10 -21.33
CA GLY A 162 -6.03 1.78 -22.20
C GLY A 162 -4.86 0.91 -22.66
N SER A 163 -4.66 -0.30 -22.07
CA SER A 163 -3.55 -1.16 -22.45
C SER A 163 -3.73 -1.78 -23.83
N ASN A 164 -2.62 -2.01 -24.51
CA ASN A 164 -2.57 -2.80 -25.73
C ASN A 164 -1.88 -4.16 -25.46
N GLU A 165 -1.85 -5.04 -26.47
CA GLU A 165 -1.22 -6.35 -26.35
C GLU A 165 0.27 -6.24 -25.96
N HIS A 166 0.98 -5.24 -26.49
CA HIS A 166 2.39 -5.03 -26.22
C HIS A 166 2.63 -4.66 -24.75
N SER A 167 1.89 -3.69 -24.23
CA SER A 167 2.02 -3.26 -22.81
C SER A 167 1.65 -4.37 -21.82
N ARG A 168 0.62 -5.19 -22.15
CA ARG A 168 0.27 -6.34 -21.32
C ARG A 168 1.33 -7.43 -21.32
N ARG A 169 1.95 -7.70 -22.49
CA ARG A 169 3.06 -8.65 -22.60
C ARG A 169 4.30 -8.15 -21.85
N ASP A 170 4.62 -6.87 -21.97
CA ASP A 170 5.70 -6.22 -21.24
C ASP A 170 5.49 -6.34 -19.73
N TRP A 171 4.31 -5.99 -19.24
CA TRP A 171 3.94 -6.17 -17.83
C TRP A 171 4.12 -7.63 -17.36
N LEU A 172 3.62 -8.60 -18.12
CA LEU A 172 3.71 -10.02 -17.76
C LEU A 172 5.18 -10.50 -17.68
N THR A 173 6.03 -10.02 -18.59
CA THR A 173 7.46 -10.33 -18.60
C THR A 173 8.15 -9.82 -17.33
N HIS A 174 7.82 -8.60 -16.90
CA HIS A 174 8.34 -8.05 -15.66
C HIS A 174 7.82 -8.79 -14.42
N MET A 175 6.58 -9.26 -14.45
CA MET A 175 6.03 -10.05 -13.34
C MET A 175 6.74 -11.39 -13.21
N TYR A 176 6.99 -12.09 -14.32
CA TYR A 176 7.78 -13.33 -14.28
C TYR A 176 9.18 -13.08 -13.75
N GLU A 177 9.85 -11.99 -14.18
CA GLU A 177 11.17 -11.62 -13.70
C GLU A 177 11.19 -11.38 -12.18
N ILE A 178 10.21 -10.65 -11.64
CA ILE A 178 10.09 -10.38 -10.20
C ILE A 178 9.83 -11.68 -9.41
N ILE A 179 8.96 -12.55 -9.92
CA ILE A 179 8.64 -13.84 -9.29
C ILE A 179 9.90 -14.70 -9.21
N ASP A 180 10.62 -14.83 -10.32
CA ASP A 180 11.79 -15.72 -10.40
C ASP A 180 12.96 -15.20 -9.55
N GLN A 181 13.19 -13.88 -9.55
CA GLN A 181 14.34 -13.30 -8.85
C GLN A 181 14.11 -13.18 -7.33
N TYR A 182 12.89 -12.85 -6.89
CA TYR A 182 12.66 -12.42 -5.50
C TYR A 182 11.74 -13.34 -4.71
N GLN A 183 10.96 -14.20 -5.36
CA GLN A 183 10.05 -15.15 -4.71
C GLN A 183 9.21 -14.47 -3.60
N PRO A 184 8.48 -13.39 -3.89
CA PRO A 184 7.68 -12.69 -2.88
C PRO A 184 6.55 -13.60 -2.37
N GLU A 185 6.13 -13.41 -1.11
CA GLU A 185 4.99 -14.12 -0.53
C GLU A 185 3.67 -13.36 -0.77
N LEU A 186 3.77 -12.08 -1.15
CA LEU A 186 2.63 -11.24 -1.49
C LEU A 186 2.99 -10.39 -2.70
N LEU A 187 2.08 -10.33 -3.69
CA LEU A 187 2.13 -9.38 -4.80
C LEU A 187 0.90 -8.49 -4.77
N TYR A 188 1.14 -7.19 -4.66
CA TYR A 188 0.11 -6.15 -4.63
C TYR A 188 0.08 -5.38 -5.95
N PHE A 189 -1.13 -5.13 -6.46
CA PHE A 189 -1.39 -4.42 -7.71
C PHE A 189 -2.40 -3.31 -7.54
N ASP A 190 -2.20 -2.27 -8.31
CA ASP A 190 -3.09 -1.12 -8.41
C ASP A 190 -4.26 -1.39 -9.41
N TRP A 191 -4.92 -0.36 -9.85
CA TRP A 191 -6.24 -0.37 -10.48
C TRP A 191 -6.33 -1.07 -11.84
N THR A 192 -5.33 -0.92 -12.74
CA THR A 192 -5.46 -1.31 -14.15
C THR A 192 -5.61 -2.81 -14.36
N VAL A 193 -4.94 -3.64 -13.57
CA VAL A 193 -4.92 -5.10 -13.77
C VAL A 193 -6.29 -5.77 -13.64
N GLY A 194 -7.25 -5.13 -12.99
CA GLY A 194 -8.61 -5.64 -12.81
C GLY A 194 -9.55 -5.40 -13.97
N LYS A 195 -9.13 -4.65 -15.00
CA LYS A 195 -9.97 -4.22 -16.11
C LYS A 195 -9.87 -5.17 -17.31
N GLU A 196 -10.93 -5.26 -18.09
CA GLU A 196 -10.87 -5.82 -19.44
C GLU A 196 -10.07 -4.87 -20.36
N PRO A 197 -9.17 -5.32 -21.24
CA PRO A 197 -8.84 -6.72 -21.58
C PRO A 197 -7.66 -7.30 -20.78
N PHE A 198 -7.25 -6.72 -19.65
CA PHE A 198 -6.07 -7.13 -18.88
C PHE A 198 -6.26 -8.50 -18.20
N GLN A 199 -7.51 -8.89 -17.94
CA GLN A 199 -7.85 -10.08 -17.14
C GLN A 199 -7.20 -11.37 -17.65
N GLU A 200 -7.19 -11.63 -18.96
CA GLU A 200 -6.55 -12.84 -19.51
C GLU A 200 -5.05 -12.89 -19.16
N THR A 201 -4.38 -11.76 -19.27
CA THR A 201 -2.96 -11.64 -18.94
C THR A 201 -2.73 -11.84 -17.43
N PHE A 202 -3.63 -11.33 -16.61
CA PHE A 202 -3.58 -11.48 -15.17
C PHE A 202 -3.81 -12.93 -14.72
N TYR A 203 -4.71 -13.67 -15.37
CA TYR A 203 -4.87 -15.11 -15.12
C TYR A 203 -3.59 -15.91 -15.45
N LYS A 204 -2.88 -15.57 -16.53
CA LYS A 204 -1.59 -16.19 -16.87
C LYS A 204 -0.54 -15.92 -15.80
N PHE A 205 -0.49 -14.67 -15.31
CA PHE A 205 0.36 -14.28 -14.19
C PHE A 205 0.04 -15.07 -12.92
N MET A 206 -1.23 -15.12 -12.51
CA MET A 206 -1.63 -15.85 -11.30
C MET A 206 -1.29 -17.34 -11.40
N ALA A 207 -1.56 -17.97 -12.53
CA ALA A 207 -1.22 -19.37 -12.77
C ALA A 207 0.29 -19.61 -12.62
N TYR A 208 1.12 -18.74 -13.17
CA TYR A 208 2.56 -18.81 -13.04
C TYR A 208 3.01 -18.65 -11.58
N TYR A 209 2.51 -17.64 -10.91
CA TYR A 209 2.88 -17.33 -9.53
C TYR A 209 2.49 -18.44 -8.55
N TYR A 210 1.26 -18.94 -8.62
CA TYR A 210 0.79 -20.01 -7.74
C TYR A 210 1.48 -21.34 -8.00
N ASN A 211 1.81 -21.67 -9.25
CA ASN A 211 2.59 -22.88 -9.56
C ASN A 211 4.00 -22.79 -8.99
N ASN A 212 4.69 -21.66 -9.16
CA ASN A 212 6.02 -21.46 -8.57
C ASN A 212 5.99 -21.53 -7.03
N ALA A 213 4.92 -21.05 -6.40
CA ALA A 213 4.76 -21.12 -4.95
C ALA A 213 4.71 -22.55 -4.42
N ILE A 214 4.15 -23.50 -5.20
CA ILE A 214 4.17 -24.92 -4.87
C ILE A 214 5.62 -25.43 -4.86
N ASP A 215 6.41 -25.10 -5.88
CA ASP A 215 7.81 -25.50 -5.98
C ASP A 215 8.67 -24.90 -4.86
N TRP A 216 8.34 -23.69 -4.41
CA TRP A 216 9.00 -23.05 -3.26
C TRP A 216 8.55 -23.59 -1.90
N ASN A 217 7.48 -24.39 -1.88
CA ASN A 217 6.80 -24.83 -0.65
C ASN A 217 6.40 -23.63 0.25
N LYS A 218 5.79 -22.58 -0.37
CA LYS A 218 5.37 -21.35 0.30
C LYS A 218 3.89 -21.06 0.03
N GLY A 219 3.21 -20.50 1.04
CA GLY A 219 1.95 -19.82 0.82
C GLY A 219 2.20 -18.46 0.18
N VAL A 220 1.44 -18.10 -0.84
CA VAL A 220 1.51 -16.80 -1.48
C VAL A 220 0.13 -16.20 -1.67
N VAL A 221 0.05 -14.87 -1.74
CA VAL A 221 -1.20 -14.14 -1.96
C VAL A 221 -1.04 -13.06 -3.02
N VAL A 222 -2.13 -12.75 -3.70
CA VAL A 222 -2.24 -11.67 -4.66
C VAL A 222 -3.27 -10.67 -4.15
N ASN A 223 -2.89 -9.41 -4.01
CA ASN A 223 -3.79 -8.32 -3.59
C ASN A 223 -4.14 -7.45 -4.78
N THR A 224 -5.44 -7.23 -5.00
CA THR A 224 -5.93 -6.32 -6.05
C THR A 224 -7.14 -5.52 -5.58
N LYS A 225 -7.36 -4.38 -6.22
CA LYS A 225 -8.51 -3.49 -5.97
C LYS A 225 -9.78 -3.91 -6.71
N PHE A 226 -9.70 -4.95 -7.56
CA PHE A 226 -10.82 -5.47 -8.36
C PHE A 226 -11.11 -6.93 -8.06
N GLY A 227 -12.36 -7.32 -8.33
CA GLY A 227 -12.85 -8.64 -7.96
C GLY A 227 -12.57 -9.71 -8.99
N TYR A 228 -11.46 -10.42 -8.87
CA TYR A 228 -11.26 -11.72 -9.54
C TYR A 228 -11.91 -12.90 -8.81
N GLY A 229 -12.56 -12.64 -7.70
CA GLY A 229 -13.13 -13.63 -6.79
C GLY A 229 -12.31 -13.78 -5.50
N ASP A 230 -12.99 -13.73 -4.36
CA ASP A 230 -12.36 -13.73 -3.03
C ASP A 230 -11.62 -15.04 -2.68
N ASN A 231 -11.74 -16.08 -3.50
CA ASN A 231 -11.06 -17.36 -3.34
C ASN A 231 -9.72 -17.47 -4.08
N ILE A 232 -9.39 -16.47 -4.93
CA ILE A 232 -8.15 -16.46 -5.72
C ILE A 232 -7.31 -15.20 -5.50
N GLN A 233 -7.80 -14.27 -4.72
CA GLN A 233 -7.12 -13.03 -4.37
C GLN A 233 -7.51 -12.53 -2.99
N VAL A 234 -6.73 -11.60 -2.44
CA VAL A 234 -7.11 -10.76 -1.30
C VAL A 234 -7.59 -9.42 -1.86
N PHE A 235 -8.86 -9.09 -1.58
CA PHE A 235 -9.45 -7.84 -2.06
C PHE A 235 -8.94 -6.65 -1.26
N ASP A 236 -8.52 -5.59 -1.95
CA ASP A 236 -8.01 -4.38 -1.35
C ASP A 236 -9.00 -3.21 -1.47
N ILE A 237 -9.19 -2.46 -0.38
CA ILE A 237 -10.02 -1.25 -0.33
C ILE A 237 -9.10 -0.06 -0.10
N GLU A 238 -8.75 0.66 -1.16
CA GLU A 238 -7.84 1.80 -1.06
C GLU A 238 -8.38 2.88 -0.13
N ARG A 239 -7.54 3.25 0.86
CA ARG A 239 -7.81 4.33 1.81
C ARG A 239 -9.22 4.26 2.40
N GLY A 240 -9.66 3.04 2.76
CA GLY A 240 -11.05 2.87 3.12
C GLY A 240 -11.31 1.72 4.08
N LYS A 241 -12.58 1.42 4.27
CA LYS A 241 -13.04 0.42 5.24
C LYS A 241 -14.22 -0.38 4.71
N SER A 242 -14.36 -1.62 5.18
CA SER A 242 -15.60 -2.39 5.01
C SER A 242 -16.65 -1.91 6.03
N ASP A 243 -17.92 -1.95 5.64
CA ASP A 243 -19.07 -1.69 6.52
C ASP A 243 -19.47 -2.91 7.37
N GLN A 244 -18.97 -4.09 7.00
CA GLN A 244 -19.35 -5.37 7.61
C GLN A 244 -18.17 -6.33 7.69
N ILE A 245 -18.34 -7.39 8.49
CA ILE A 245 -17.42 -8.53 8.50
C ILE A 245 -17.44 -9.20 7.14
N ARG A 246 -16.27 -9.34 6.52
CA ARG A 246 -16.14 -10.07 5.25
C ARG A 246 -15.85 -11.55 5.51
N PRO A 247 -16.43 -12.44 4.70
CA PRO A 247 -16.23 -13.88 4.87
C PRO A 247 -14.79 -14.33 4.55
N TYR A 248 -14.10 -13.60 3.66
CA TYR A 248 -12.71 -13.83 3.30
C TYR A 248 -11.82 -12.70 3.81
N PRO A 249 -10.53 -12.96 4.09
CA PRO A 249 -9.57 -11.92 4.40
C PRO A 249 -9.51 -10.87 3.30
N TRP A 250 -9.34 -9.62 3.71
CA TRP A 250 -9.20 -8.47 2.82
C TRP A 250 -8.12 -7.54 3.34
N GLN A 251 -7.74 -6.55 2.56
CA GLN A 251 -6.74 -5.56 2.92
C GLN A 251 -7.30 -4.15 2.76
N THR A 252 -6.80 -3.24 3.56
CA THR A 252 -6.80 -1.81 3.28
C THR A 252 -5.37 -1.36 3.12
N ASP A 253 -5.05 -0.70 2.02
CA ASP A 253 -3.86 0.10 1.89
C ASP A 253 -4.17 1.56 2.25
N THR A 254 -3.33 2.15 3.10
CA THR A 254 -3.42 3.57 3.45
C THR A 254 -2.05 4.15 3.74
N SER A 255 -1.94 5.48 3.75
CA SER A 255 -0.69 6.16 4.05
C SER A 255 -0.69 6.75 5.46
N ILE A 256 0.52 6.85 6.03
CA ILE A 256 0.76 7.62 7.25
C ILE A 256 0.48 9.12 7.06
N GLY A 257 0.63 9.62 5.83
CA GLY A 257 0.21 10.96 5.44
C GLY A 257 -1.31 11.08 5.34
N LYS A 258 -1.87 12.28 5.64
CA LYS A 258 -3.34 12.49 5.58
C LYS A 258 -3.89 12.30 4.17
N VAL A 259 -3.19 12.84 3.15
CA VAL A 259 -3.67 12.83 1.77
C VAL A 259 -2.65 12.36 0.73
N PHE A 260 -1.42 12.01 1.12
CA PHE A 260 -0.34 11.67 0.19
C PHE A 260 0.29 10.31 0.47
N TRP A 261 0.79 9.68 -0.59
CA TRP A 261 1.45 8.36 -0.58
C TRP A 261 2.99 8.46 -0.63
N PHE A 262 3.54 9.64 -0.84
CA PHE A 262 4.93 9.92 -1.15
C PHE A 262 5.59 10.76 -0.06
N HIS A 263 6.90 10.99 -0.16
CA HIS A 263 7.58 11.98 0.69
C HIS A 263 7.07 13.39 0.36
N HIS A 264 6.37 13.99 1.30
CA HIS A 264 5.86 15.37 1.21
C HIS A 264 6.79 16.32 1.94
N LYS A 265 6.98 17.55 1.39
CA LYS A 265 7.84 18.57 2.01
C LYS A 265 7.40 18.99 3.41
N ASP A 266 6.11 18.98 3.66
CA ASP A 266 5.55 19.14 5.02
C ASP A 266 5.47 17.76 5.67
N GLU A 267 6.52 17.42 6.40
CA GLU A 267 6.65 16.15 7.11
C GLU A 267 5.79 16.07 8.38
N SER A 268 5.06 17.15 8.74
CA SER A 268 4.15 17.19 9.89
C SER A 268 2.69 16.86 9.54
N ASP A 269 2.33 16.86 8.23
CA ASP A 269 0.97 16.57 7.80
C ASP A 269 0.67 15.06 7.79
N LEU A 270 0.71 14.47 8.99
CA LEU A 270 0.49 13.05 9.24
C LEU A 270 -0.84 12.81 9.95
N LYS A 271 -1.39 11.61 9.75
CA LYS A 271 -2.46 11.09 10.61
C LYS A 271 -1.96 10.95 12.03
N SER A 272 -2.83 11.15 13.02
CA SER A 272 -2.48 10.87 14.40
C SER A 272 -2.29 9.37 14.64
N VAL A 273 -1.48 9.02 15.62
CA VAL A 273 -1.28 7.61 16.04
C VAL A 273 -2.63 6.98 16.41
N ASN A 274 -3.46 7.71 17.17
CA ASN A 274 -4.79 7.23 17.54
C ASN A 274 -5.67 6.93 16.33
N HIS A 275 -5.65 7.80 15.30
CA HIS A 275 -6.38 7.56 14.06
C HIS A 275 -5.95 6.24 13.39
N LEU A 276 -4.64 6.01 13.27
CA LEU A 276 -4.11 4.80 12.65
C LEU A 276 -4.38 3.53 13.46
N ILE A 277 -4.41 3.64 14.79
CA ILE A 277 -4.77 2.53 15.69
C ILE A 277 -6.26 2.23 15.59
N ASP A 278 -7.12 3.24 15.61
CA ASP A 278 -8.57 3.09 15.45
C ASP A 278 -8.90 2.41 14.11
N ASP A 279 -8.21 2.81 13.04
CA ASP A 279 -8.34 2.19 11.73
C ASP A 279 -7.90 0.73 11.75
N LEU A 280 -6.73 0.43 12.33
CA LEU A 280 -6.23 -0.95 12.46
C LEU A 280 -7.22 -1.84 13.22
N VAL A 281 -7.72 -1.37 14.34
CA VAL A 281 -8.67 -2.12 15.19
C VAL A 281 -9.99 -2.36 14.45
N ASP A 282 -10.54 -1.34 13.78
CA ASP A 282 -11.77 -1.46 13.00
C ASP A 282 -11.61 -2.43 11.82
N ILE A 283 -10.50 -2.34 11.08
CA ILE A 283 -10.18 -3.21 9.94
C ILE A 283 -10.09 -4.67 10.39
N VAL A 284 -9.31 -4.93 11.44
CA VAL A 284 -9.10 -6.31 11.95
C VAL A 284 -10.39 -6.92 12.50
N SER A 285 -11.24 -6.12 13.17
CA SER A 285 -12.54 -6.59 13.65
C SER A 285 -13.48 -7.08 12.54
N LYS A 286 -13.21 -6.70 11.29
CA LYS A 286 -13.97 -7.04 10.08
C LYS A 286 -13.26 -8.03 9.14
N ASN A 287 -12.26 -8.78 9.65
CA ASN A 287 -11.44 -9.75 8.93
C ASN A 287 -10.43 -9.12 7.96
N GLY A 288 -10.03 -7.87 8.19
CA GLY A 288 -9.12 -7.13 7.34
C GLY A 288 -7.68 -7.11 7.84
N ASN A 289 -6.78 -6.70 6.96
CA ASN A 289 -5.37 -6.43 7.23
C ASN A 289 -5.05 -4.99 6.80
N LEU A 290 -4.17 -4.33 7.52
CA LEU A 290 -3.72 -2.98 7.21
C LEU A 290 -2.36 -3.02 6.52
N LEU A 291 -2.25 -2.43 5.33
CA LEU A 291 -1.00 -2.09 4.66
C LEU A 291 -0.75 -0.59 4.80
N LEU A 292 0.15 -0.20 5.72
CA LEU A 292 0.46 1.19 6.03
C LEU A 292 1.66 1.66 5.23
N ASN A 293 1.47 2.63 4.35
CA ASN A 293 2.52 3.23 3.54
C ASN A 293 3.27 4.32 4.29
N VAL A 294 4.58 4.37 4.07
CA VAL A 294 5.49 5.46 4.45
C VAL A 294 6.13 6.09 3.23
N GLY A 295 6.49 7.37 3.32
CA GLY A 295 7.09 8.15 2.23
C GLY A 295 8.58 8.43 2.47
N PRO A 296 9.51 7.56 2.03
CA PRO A 296 10.93 7.82 2.18
C PRO A 296 11.41 9.01 1.35
N ARG A 297 12.46 9.68 1.83
CA ARG A 297 13.18 10.71 1.07
C ARG A 297 14.03 10.09 -0.04
N ALA A 298 14.38 10.89 -1.03
CA ALA A 298 15.23 10.46 -2.14
C ALA A 298 16.64 10.05 -1.71
N ASP A 299 17.12 10.49 -0.53
CA ASP A 299 18.39 10.05 0.04
C ASP A 299 18.33 8.66 0.69
N GLY A 300 17.14 8.05 0.76
CA GLY A 300 16.92 6.73 1.33
C GLY A 300 16.54 6.74 2.82
N THR A 301 16.34 7.90 3.44
CA THR A 301 15.88 7.98 4.84
C THR A 301 14.36 8.01 4.94
N ILE A 302 13.82 7.40 5.98
CA ILE A 302 12.41 7.60 6.39
C ILE A 302 12.37 8.84 7.29
N PRO A 303 11.49 9.83 7.05
CA PRO A 303 11.36 11.02 7.89
C PRO A 303 11.19 10.67 9.38
N GLU A 304 11.86 11.41 10.27
CA GLU A 304 11.84 11.13 11.71
C GLU A 304 10.42 11.22 12.29
N SER A 305 9.60 12.14 11.78
CA SER A 305 8.19 12.26 12.13
C SER A 305 7.41 10.99 11.86
N GLN A 306 7.63 10.35 10.70
CA GLN A 306 7.00 9.07 10.35
C GLN A 306 7.56 7.91 11.19
N GLN A 307 8.89 7.89 11.45
CA GLN A 307 9.49 6.89 12.34
C GLN A 307 8.90 6.95 13.74
N LYS A 308 8.64 8.16 14.26
CA LYS A 308 8.01 8.36 15.58
C LYS A 308 6.62 7.75 15.61
N VAL A 309 5.76 8.04 14.61
CA VAL A 309 4.41 7.46 14.51
C VAL A 309 4.48 5.94 14.47
N LEU A 310 5.37 5.35 13.67
CA LEU A 310 5.55 3.90 13.58
C LEU A 310 5.92 3.28 14.93
N ARG A 311 6.87 3.88 15.66
CA ARG A 311 7.26 3.36 16.99
C ARG A 311 6.15 3.50 18.02
N GLU A 312 5.37 4.57 17.98
CA GLU A 312 4.21 4.73 18.88
C GLU A 312 3.11 3.68 18.60
N ILE A 313 2.84 3.35 17.33
CA ILE A 313 1.99 2.21 16.97
C ILE A 313 2.58 0.90 17.51
N GLY A 314 3.89 0.72 17.36
CA GLY A 314 4.58 -0.46 17.87
C GLY A 314 4.50 -0.60 19.40
N HIS A 315 4.65 0.47 20.15
CA HIS A 315 4.48 0.47 21.61
C HIS A 315 3.06 0.05 22.00
N TRP A 316 2.04 0.57 21.30
CA TRP A 316 0.66 0.16 21.54
C TRP A 316 0.46 -1.33 21.24
N LEU A 317 1.03 -1.83 20.15
CA LEU A 317 0.94 -3.25 19.76
C LEU A 317 1.72 -4.19 20.67
N GLN A 318 2.77 -3.73 21.36
CA GLN A 318 3.47 -4.54 22.38
C GLN A 318 2.54 -4.88 23.55
N VAL A 319 1.61 -3.98 23.88
CA VAL A 319 0.64 -4.19 24.95
C VAL A 319 -0.62 -4.89 24.44
N ASN A 320 -1.16 -4.42 23.32
CA ASN A 320 -2.48 -4.77 22.82
C ASN A 320 -2.48 -5.74 21.64
N GLY A 321 -1.31 -6.16 21.16
CA GLY A 321 -1.17 -6.96 19.94
C GLY A 321 -1.87 -8.32 20.01
N GLU A 322 -2.13 -8.85 21.22
CA GLU A 322 -2.89 -10.08 21.40
C GLU A 322 -4.34 -9.95 20.87
N ALA A 323 -4.91 -8.75 20.94
CA ALA A 323 -6.24 -8.44 20.39
C ALA A 323 -6.23 -8.23 18.86
N ILE A 324 -5.06 -8.19 18.24
CA ILE A 324 -4.88 -7.91 16.81
C ILE A 324 -4.36 -9.14 16.05
N TYR A 325 -3.21 -9.69 16.49
CA TYR A 325 -2.54 -10.76 15.76
C TYR A 325 -3.23 -12.12 15.93
N GLU A 326 -3.33 -12.84 14.80
CA GLU A 326 -3.93 -14.19 14.76
C GLU A 326 -5.38 -14.25 15.25
N THR A 327 -6.07 -13.12 15.27
CA THR A 327 -7.47 -13.04 15.66
C THR A 327 -8.41 -13.32 14.48
N ARG A 328 -9.67 -13.50 14.81
CA ARG A 328 -10.79 -13.62 13.87
C ARG A 328 -11.91 -12.69 14.33
N PRO A 329 -12.78 -12.23 13.42
CA PRO A 329 -13.97 -11.51 13.82
C PRO A 329 -14.83 -12.32 14.79
N TRP A 330 -15.48 -11.62 15.70
CA TRP A 330 -16.56 -12.19 16.49
C TRP A 330 -17.86 -12.20 15.66
N ILE A 331 -18.98 -12.61 16.27
CA ILE A 331 -20.31 -12.58 15.63
C ILE A 331 -20.77 -11.16 15.24
N LYS A 332 -20.19 -10.15 15.88
CA LYS A 332 -20.29 -8.72 15.54
C LYS A 332 -18.91 -8.11 15.49
N SER A 333 -18.67 -7.20 14.57
CA SER A 333 -17.40 -6.46 14.51
C SER A 333 -17.24 -5.42 15.62
N GLY A 334 -18.35 -4.95 16.18
CA GLY A 334 -18.33 -3.94 17.23
C GLY A 334 -19.72 -3.44 17.61
N GLU A 335 -19.73 -2.50 18.54
CA GLU A 335 -20.91 -1.77 18.99
C GLU A 335 -20.58 -0.29 19.21
N GLY A 336 -21.60 0.52 19.49
CA GLY A 336 -21.49 1.95 19.72
C GLY A 336 -22.14 2.80 18.63
N PRO A 337 -22.25 4.12 18.86
CA PRO A 337 -22.94 5.03 17.96
C PRO A 337 -22.16 5.32 16.66
N ASN A 338 -20.83 5.19 16.67
CA ASN A 338 -19.98 5.61 15.57
C ASN A 338 -19.41 4.40 14.82
N LYS A 339 -19.87 4.19 13.58
CA LYS A 339 -19.44 3.06 12.75
C LYS A 339 -18.24 3.38 11.84
N GLY A 340 -17.85 4.66 11.77
CA GLY A 340 -16.93 5.15 10.75
C GLY A 340 -17.56 5.18 9.36
N THR A 341 -16.88 5.78 8.40
CA THR A 341 -17.33 5.83 6.99
C THR A 341 -16.72 4.65 6.22
N ALA A 342 -17.57 3.85 5.60
CA ALA A 342 -17.13 2.74 4.76
C ALA A 342 -16.98 3.18 3.29
N GLY A 343 -16.22 2.40 2.52
CA GLY A 343 -15.97 2.65 1.10
C GLY A 343 -14.51 3.02 0.82
N TYR A 344 -14.25 3.38 -0.43
CA TYR A 344 -12.92 3.81 -0.90
C TYR A 344 -12.67 5.28 -0.55
N MET A 345 -11.41 5.66 -0.31
CA MET A 345 -10.96 7.04 -0.08
C MET A 345 -11.71 7.75 1.06
N THR A 346 -12.02 7.02 2.14
CA THR A 346 -12.80 7.55 3.28
C THR A 346 -11.97 7.78 4.54
N ASP A 347 -10.65 7.59 4.48
CA ASP A 347 -9.74 7.62 5.63
C ASP A 347 -9.05 8.98 5.84
N SER A 348 -9.42 10.01 5.08
CA SER A 348 -8.82 11.35 5.19
C SER A 348 -9.19 12.06 6.49
N GLU A 349 -10.36 11.77 7.04
CA GLU A 349 -10.88 12.36 8.27
C GLU A 349 -10.90 11.32 9.40
N GLN A 350 -10.44 11.73 10.57
CA GLN A 350 -10.52 10.90 11.77
C GLN A 350 -11.96 10.81 12.25
N SER A 351 -12.47 9.59 12.43
CA SER A 351 -13.74 9.37 13.09
C SER A 351 -13.65 9.77 14.58
N VAL A 352 -14.67 10.45 15.07
CA VAL A 352 -14.75 10.80 16.51
C VAL A 352 -15.43 9.67 17.24
N TYR A 353 -14.64 8.88 17.99
CA TYR A 353 -15.14 7.79 18.80
C TYR A 353 -15.36 8.20 20.26
N THR A 354 -16.22 7.46 20.95
CA THR A 354 -16.52 7.60 22.37
C THR A 354 -16.18 6.30 23.10
N SER A 355 -16.23 6.30 24.41
CA SER A 355 -16.05 5.09 25.24
C SER A 355 -17.15 4.01 25.05
N LYS A 356 -18.19 4.32 24.28
CA LYS A 356 -19.22 3.37 23.86
C LYS A 356 -18.89 2.66 22.55
N ASP A 357 -17.91 3.17 21.81
CA ASP A 357 -17.49 2.60 20.55
C ASP A 357 -16.45 1.51 20.81
N ILE A 358 -16.86 0.26 20.62
CA ILE A 358 -16.06 -0.91 20.93
C ILE A 358 -15.93 -1.76 19.67
N ARG A 359 -14.76 -2.38 19.46
CA ARG A 359 -14.52 -3.34 18.39
C ARG A 359 -14.15 -4.69 18.97
N PHE A 360 -14.63 -5.74 18.33
CA PHE A 360 -14.51 -7.11 18.83
C PHE A 360 -13.63 -7.97 17.90
N THR A 361 -12.73 -8.71 18.54
CA THR A 361 -11.96 -9.78 17.88
C THR A 361 -11.95 -11.01 18.78
N THR A 362 -11.64 -12.17 18.21
CA THR A 362 -11.57 -13.43 18.98
C THR A 362 -10.30 -14.19 18.66
N ARG A 363 -9.75 -14.85 19.67
CA ARG A 363 -8.67 -15.82 19.51
C ARG A 363 -8.92 -16.99 20.44
N LYS A 364 -9.18 -18.17 19.86
CA LYS A 364 -9.62 -19.36 20.62
C LYS A 364 -10.90 -19.04 21.43
N ASP A 365 -10.84 -19.19 22.74
CA ASP A 365 -11.96 -18.96 23.67
C ASP A 365 -11.95 -17.54 24.28
N ILE A 366 -11.06 -16.67 23.84
CA ILE A 366 -10.93 -15.30 24.32
C ILE A 366 -11.64 -14.34 23.37
N LEU A 367 -12.48 -13.48 23.93
CA LEU A 367 -13.06 -12.33 23.25
C LEU A 367 -12.29 -11.07 23.69
N TYR A 368 -11.79 -10.31 22.73
CA TYR A 368 -11.19 -9.01 22.95
C TYR A 368 -12.22 -7.93 22.64
N ALA A 369 -12.38 -6.98 23.56
CA ALA A 369 -13.23 -5.80 23.40
C ALA A 369 -12.34 -4.55 23.47
N THR A 370 -11.98 -3.99 22.32
CA THR A 370 -11.15 -2.78 22.24
C THR A 370 -12.04 -1.55 22.26
N VAL A 371 -11.89 -0.73 23.30
CA VAL A 371 -12.59 0.55 23.48
C VAL A 371 -11.83 1.63 22.73
N LEU A 372 -12.48 2.32 21.78
CA LEU A 372 -11.84 3.27 20.88
C LEU A 372 -11.62 4.68 21.48
N SER A 373 -12.13 4.92 22.68
CA SER A 373 -11.87 6.17 23.41
C SER A 373 -11.88 5.89 24.91
N TRP A 374 -10.87 6.35 25.61
CA TRP A 374 -10.74 6.13 27.03
C TRP A 374 -11.83 6.85 27.84
N THR A 375 -12.16 6.31 29.02
CA THR A 375 -13.03 6.91 30.02
C THR A 375 -12.50 6.61 31.41
N ASP A 376 -12.68 7.55 32.34
CA ASP A 376 -12.38 7.33 33.76
C ASP A 376 -13.52 6.58 34.51
N GLY A 377 -14.60 6.26 33.79
CA GLY A 377 -15.77 5.58 34.33
C GLY A 377 -15.88 4.13 33.93
N PHE A 378 -17.06 3.59 34.07
CA PHE A 378 -17.36 2.23 33.65
C PHE A 378 -17.51 2.14 32.13
N VAL A 379 -17.03 1.03 31.57
CA VAL A 379 -17.34 0.59 30.20
C VAL A 379 -18.43 -0.47 30.27
N THR A 380 -19.52 -0.24 29.56
CA THR A 380 -20.60 -1.22 29.40
C THR A 380 -20.51 -1.86 28.04
N ILE A 381 -20.44 -3.18 27.98
CA ILE A 381 -20.44 -3.95 26.74
C ILE A 381 -21.83 -4.52 26.53
N GLU A 382 -22.66 -3.83 25.74
CA GLU A 382 -24.08 -4.19 25.55
C GLU A 382 -24.27 -5.50 24.78
N SER A 383 -23.29 -5.86 23.95
CA SER A 383 -23.33 -7.11 23.16
C SER A 383 -23.08 -8.38 23.98
N LEU A 384 -22.64 -8.28 25.24
CA LEU A 384 -22.45 -9.38 26.15
C LEU A 384 -23.68 -9.45 27.10
N SER A 385 -24.74 -10.14 26.67
CA SER A 385 -25.90 -10.46 27.51
C SER A 385 -25.78 -11.86 28.09
N GLU A 386 -26.62 -12.18 29.10
CA GLU A 386 -26.67 -13.52 29.70
C GLU A 386 -27.01 -14.64 28.70
N ASP A 387 -27.63 -14.30 27.56
CA ASP A 387 -27.96 -15.22 26.48
C ASP A 387 -26.75 -15.57 25.60
N VAL A 388 -25.67 -14.79 25.68
CA VAL A 388 -24.37 -15.08 25.09
C VAL A 388 -23.58 -15.91 26.11
N LYS A 389 -22.66 -16.72 25.78
CA LYS A 389 -21.88 -17.58 26.69
C LYS A 389 -21.50 -16.86 28.00
N PRO A 390 -21.55 -17.53 29.17
CA PRO A 390 -21.16 -16.91 30.44
C PRO A 390 -19.70 -16.43 30.39
N VAL A 391 -19.47 -15.22 30.88
CA VAL A 391 -18.13 -14.66 31.08
C VAL A 391 -17.55 -15.25 32.37
N HIS A 392 -16.42 -15.94 32.29
CA HIS A 392 -15.77 -16.57 33.45
C HIS A 392 -14.76 -15.65 34.13
N SER A 393 -14.07 -14.81 33.35
CA SER A 393 -13.08 -13.85 33.85
C SER A 393 -12.97 -12.67 32.93
N VAL A 394 -12.55 -11.53 33.43
CA VAL A 394 -12.26 -10.31 32.69
C VAL A 394 -10.88 -9.83 33.11
N SER A 395 -10.04 -9.46 32.16
CA SER A 395 -8.75 -8.82 32.41
C SER A 395 -8.52 -7.71 31.41
N MET A 396 -7.67 -6.76 31.75
CA MET A 396 -7.28 -5.68 30.84
C MET A 396 -5.83 -5.92 30.40
N LEU A 397 -5.58 -5.90 29.07
CA LEU A 397 -4.22 -6.02 28.54
C LEU A 397 -3.34 -4.89 29.06
N GLY A 398 -2.11 -5.21 29.49
CA GLY A 398 -1.17 -4.25 30.05
C GLY A 398 -1.45 -3.83 31.52
N CYS A 399 -2.42 -4.46 32.19
CA CYS A 399 -2.72 -4.23 33.60
C CYS A 399 -2.54 -5.53 34.37
N ASP A 400 -1.79 -5.48 35.47
CA ASP A 400 -1.56 -6.62 36.36
C ASP A 400 -2.69 -6.77 37.41
N GLU A 401 -3.58 -5.78 37.53
CA GLU A 401 -4.73 -5.81 38.41
C GLU A 401 -5.92 -6.56 37.74
N GLN A 402 -6.46 -7.55 38.44
CA GLN A 402 -7.63 -8.33 38.03
C GLN A 402 -8.90 -7.79 38.69
#